data_67d5fd0b2b7cd297a23bdb53ab9aa95b
#
_entry.id   67d5fd0b2b7cd297a23bdb53ab9aa95b
#
_cell.length_a   1.000
_cell.length_b   1.000
_cell.length_c   1.000
_cell.angle_alpha   90.00
_cell.angle_beta   90.00
_cell.angle_gamma   90.00
#
_symmetry.space_group_name_H-M   'P 1'
#
loop_
_entity.id
_entity.type
_entity.pdbx_description
1 polymer ?
#
loop_
_entity_poly.entity_id
_entity_poly.type
_entity_poly.pdbx_seq_one_letter_code
_entity_poly.pdbx_strand_id
1 'polypeptide(L)'
;MGRVNVCSVFWMLSAIILAECASSSPAQDLSSLTQVRPGRSKAVTSSDPNLNSNMDRVRYIKPGETKVLADIKGPATINHIWLTFNEARPNWLEATGSARPDEIVLRMYWDDAREPAVEAPLGDFFGAGFGLRREIRSVPVQVESGDGYNCYWPMPFYKRGLITVTNDGTKNVRSFYYHIDYTEEQSLPEKTAYFCAQYRNEFPEKMGRDYLILDAEGQGHYVGTVMSARSRSPFWFGEGDARFYVDGDTKPTIQGTGTEDYFLMAWGLNESLFPYYGCTYMSTDFENLGTEYCLYRWHIADPVRFTTSLRFEIEHTGWITEDETTTGKIDGHVEREDDLATVAFWYQVGPPKRFTKLPPLAQRQFPNLDIIIEGKTLLPTAKHSPGVLELQQGYDWTGDGQVRFLPADDEPVIEMEFAVEKEGYRGLILRFTYGEDYGVYRVFLDGKNVGEPPDYMVGQKLADYDFYASALQVKENYLGSFRFTPGKHTLRLVCVGRNPLSKGRTVGLDSVRLRERWDKKRKPLL
;
A
#
# COMPACT_ATOMS: atom_id res chain seq x y z
N MET A 1 20.91 -43.91 -76.89
CA MET A 1 19.71 -44.12 -76.07
C MET A 1 20.18 -44.49 -74.68
N GLY A 2 20.20 -43.61 -73.73
CA GLY A 2 20.66 -43.84 -72.37
C GLY A 2 20.20 -42.68 -71.48
N ARG A 3 19.20 -42.92 -70.68
CA ARG A 3 18.70 -42.01 -69.69
C ARG A 3 19.70 -41.93 -68.57
N VAL A 4 20.20 -40.74 -68.27
CA VAL A 4 20.97 -40.45 -67.06
C VAL A 4 20.01 -39.98 -65.98
N ASN A 5 19.95 -40.73 -64.89
CA ASN A 5 19.23 -40.37 -63.65
C ASN A 5 19.96 -39.26 -62.91
N VAL A 6 19.31 -38.12 -62.81
CA VAL A 6 19.69 -37.01 -61.91
C VAL A 6 18.79 -37.12 -60.68
N CYS A 7 19.27 -37.78 -59.65
CA CYS A 7 18.61 -37.79 -58.32
C CYS A 7 19.61 -38.22 -57.25
N SER A 8 20.39 -37.28 -56.71
CA SER A 8 21.16 -37.51 -55.47
C SER A 8 22.08 -36.33 -55.19
N VAL A 9 21.57 -35.13 -54.90
CA VAL A 9 22.30 -34.08 -54.15
C VAL A 9 21.25 -33.05 -53.64
N PHE A 10 20.40 -33.42 -52.70
CA PHE A 10 19.57 -32.48 -51.96
C PHE A 10 19.11 -33.04 -50.62
N TRP A 11 20.02 -33.72 -49.90
CA TRP A 11 19.74 -34.16 -48.52
C TRP A 11 20.98 -33.97 -47.65
N MET A 12 21.47 -32.76 -47.45
CA MET A 12 22.44 -32.42 -46.40
C MET A 12 22.51 -30.91 -46.18
N LEU A 13 21.41 -30.26 -45.82
CA LEU A 13 21.44 -28.86 -45.32
C LEU A 13 20.09 -28.47 -44.66
N SER A 14 19.50 -29.37 -43.92
CA SER A 14 18.28 -29.04 -43.12
C SER A 14 18.29 -29.74 -41.75
N ALA A 15 19.44 -29.73 -41.10
CA ALA A 15 19.56 -30.27 -39.73
C ALA A 15 20.57 -29.44 -38.95
N ILE A 16 20.30 -28.16 -38.72
CA ILE A 16 20.87 -27.36 -37.63
C ILE A 16 20.11 -26.01 -37.70
N ILE A 17 18.98 -25.88 -37.06
CA ILE A 17 18.36 -24.73 -36.41
C ILE A 17 17.00 -25.24 -35.88
N LEU A 18 17.07 -26.13 -34.88
CA LEU A 18 16.02 -26.37 -33.90
C LEU A 18 16.71 -26.32 -32.54
N ALA A 19 17.34 -25.21 -32.27
CA ALA A 19 17.79 -24.88 -30.93
C ALA A 19 16.70 -24.00 -30.30
N GLU A 20 15.83 -24.67 -29.57
CA GLU A 20 15.34 -24.28 -28.25
C GLU A 20 14.89 -22.83 -28.09
N CYS A 21 13.67 -22.53 -28.53
CA CYS A 21 12.80 -21.65 -27.76
C CYS A 21 11.89 -22.50 -26.86
N ALA A 22 12.48 -23.24 -25.93
CA ALA A 22 11.77 -23.65 -24.75
C ALA A 22 11.68 -22.41 -23.85
N SER A 23 10.63 -21.60 -24.02
CA SER A 23 10.20 -20.65 -23.00
C SER A 23 9.75 -21.46 -21.80
N SER A 24 10.70 -21.86 -20.96
CA SER A 24 10.40 -22.38 -19.64
C SER A 24 9.73 -21.24 -18.87
N SER A 25 8.50 -21.49 -18.44
CA SER A 25 7.85 -20.73 -17.36
C SER A 25 8.88 -20.52 -16.24
N PRO A 26 8.98 -19.35 -15.58
CA PRO A 26 9.96 -19.10 -14.53
C PRO A 26 9.55 -19.70 -13.18
N ALA A 27 9.10 -20.94 -13.16
CA ALA A 27 9.33 -21.80 -12.01
C ALA A 27 10.84 -21.92 -11.91
N GLN A 28 11.43 -21.59 -10.75
CA GLN A 28 12.87 -21.77 -10.53
C GLN A 28 13.22 -23.20 -10.96
N ASP A 29 13.89 -23.31 -12.10
CA ASP A 29 14.32 -24.59 -12.61
C ASP A 29 15.46 -25.09 -11.72
N LEU A 30 15.10 -25.88 -10.71
CA LEU A 30 16.07 -26.48 -9.78
C LEU A 30 17.10 -27.33 -10.51
N SER A 31 16.81 -27.79 -11.74
CA SER A 31 17.76 -28.57 -12.55
C SER A 31 19.01 -27.75 -12.90
N SER A 32 18.88 -26.44 -13.02
CA SER A 32 20.01 -25.54 -13.25
C SER A 32 21.05 -25.52 -12.10
N LEU A 33 20.66 -25.94 -10.88
CA LEU A 33 21.58 -26.05 -9.75
C LEU A 33 22.58 -27.18 -9.88
N THR A 34 22.32 -28.17 -10.76
CA THR A 34 23.27 -29.26 -11.04
C THR A 34 24.46 -28.80 -11.90
N GLN A 35 24.38 -27.61 -12.50
CA GLN A 35 25.44 -27.06 -13.32
C GLN A 35 26.30 -26.10 -12.48
N VAL A 36 27.61 -26.26 -12.53
CA VAL A 36 28.56 -25.36 -11.86
C VAL A 36 28.47 -23.99 -12.50
N ARG A 37 28.18 -22.98 -11.70
CA ARG A 37 28.13 -21.57 -12.13
C ARG A 37 29.48 -20.89 -11.93
N PRO A 38 29.91 -20.01 -12.85
CA PRO A 38 31.12 -19.21 -12.66
C PRO A 38 30.92 -18.18 -11.53
N GLY A 39 32.03 -17.54 -11.12
CA GLY A 39 32.04 -16.52 -10.11
C GLY A 39 32.36 -17.04 -8.70
N ARG A 40 32.45 -16.14 -7.76
CA ARG A 40 32.75 -16.43 -6.34
C ARG A 40 31.67 -15.83 -5.45
N SER A 41 30.99 -16.67 -4.68
CA SER A 41 29.99 -16.22 -3.70
C SER A 41 30.65 -15.46 -2.55
N LYS A 42 30.03 -14.32 -2.19
CA LYS A 42 30.40 -13.46 -1.07
C LYS A 42 29.17 -12.87 -0.41
N ALA A 43 29.36 -12.32 0.78
CA ALA A 43 28.33 -11.54 1.47
C ALA A 43 28.94 -10.33 2.19
N VAL A 44 28.15 -9.26 2.31
CA VAL A 44 28.37 -8.18 3.27
C VAL A 44 27.23 -8.24 4.28
N THR A 45 27.59 -8.29 5.55
CA THR A 45 26.60 -8.53 6.62
C THR A 45 26.83 -7.59 7.80
N SER A 46 25.84 -7.54 8.69
CA SER A 46 25.96 -6.85 10.00
C SER A 46 26.64 -7.69 11.08
N SER A 47 27.31 -8.78 10.71
CA SER A 47 28.02 -9.65 11.66
C SER A 47 29.13 -8.91 12.38
N ASP A 48 29.37 -9.30 13.63
CA ASP A 48 30.49 -8.80 14.40
C ASP A 48 31.84 -9.25 13.76
N PRO A 49 32.77 -8.34 13.46
CA PRO A 49 34.10 -8.71 13.01
C PRO A 49 34.86 -9.61 13.99
N ASN A 50 34.49 -9.55 15.26
CA ASN A 50 35.03 -10.46 16.27
C ASN A 50 34.25 -11.78 16.27
N LEU A 51 34.78 -12.80 15.65
CA LEU A 51 34.19 -14.13 15.52
C LEU A 51 33.85 -14.83 16.85
N ASN A 52 34.33 -14.34 17.98
CA ASN A 52 34.06 -14.86 19.33
C ASN A 52 32.96 -14.07 20.05
N SER A 53 32.24 -13.22 19.36
CA SER A 53 31.18 -12.36 19.90
C SER A 53 29.94 -12.46 19.06
N ASN A 54 28.77 -12.15 19.64
CA ASN A 54 27.47 -12.10 18.95
C ASN A 54 26.91 -10.67 18.93
N MET A 55 27.77 -9.67 18.78
CA MET A 55 27.37 -8.28 18.73
C MET A 55 26.95 -7.85 17.30
N ASP A 56 26.30 -8.74 16.58
CA ASP A 56 25.93 -8.70 15.17
C ASP A 56 24.83 -7.68 14.90
N ARG A 57 25.12 -6.40 14.86
CA ARG A 57 24.12 -5.40 14.49
C ARG A 57 24.71 -4.04 14.19
N VAL A 58 24.03 -3.28 13.35
CA VAL A 58 24.19 -1.83 13.33
C VAL A 58 23.35 -1.25 14.48
N ARG A 59 24.03 -0.64 15.44
CA ARG A 59 23.35 0.02 16.58
C ARG A 59 23.08 1.48 16.27
N TYR A 60 21.83 1.90 16.56
CA TYR A 60 21.41 3.29 16.57
C TYR A 60 21.70 4.03 15.26
N ILE A 61 20.84 3.83 14.26
CA ILE A 61 20.78 4.78 13.15
C ILE A 61 19.95 5.96 13.65
N LYS A 62 20.63 7.07 13.93
CA LYS A 62 19.98 8.28 14.49
C LYS A 62 19.12 8.99 13.45
N PRO A 63 18.17 9.83 13.88
CA PRO A 63 17.49 10.76 12.98
C PRO A 63 18.46 11.54 12.10
N GLY A 64 18.20 11.55 10.79
CA GLY A 64 19.04 12.18 9.76
C GLY A 64 20.32 11.41 9.41
N GLU A 65 20.63 10.31 10.08
CA GLU A 65 21.86 9.55 9.83
C GLU A 65 21.70 8.60 8.64
N THR A 66 22.73 8.57 7.79
CA THR A 66 22.88 7.59 6.71
C THR A 66 23.95 6.57 7.08
N LYS A 67 23.63 5.28 6.97
CA LYS A 67 24.54 4.15 7.11
C LYS A 67 24.82 3.52 5.77
N VAL A 68 26.09 3.27 5.49
CA VAL A 68 26.52 2.38 4.40
C VAL A 68 26.35 0.95 4.88
N LEU A 69 25.53 0.19 4.17
CA LEU A 69 25.35 -1.25 4.41
C LEU A 69 26.37 -2.06 3.62
N ALA A 70 26.59 -1.68 2.36
CA ALA A 70 27.56 -2.34 1.48
C ALA A 70 28.23 -1.34 0.55
N ASP A 71 29.52 -1.55 0.31
CA ASP A 71 30.35 -0.87 -0.70
C ASP A 71 31.17 -1.97 -1.39
N ILE A 72 30.64 -2.49 -2.50
CA ILE A 72 31.13 -3.69 -3.17
C ILE A 72 31.84 -3.29 -4.45
N LYS A 73 33.08 -3.76 -4.63
CA LYS A 73 33.84 -3.60 -5.87
C LYS A 73 33.33 -4.62 -6.91
N GLY A 74 33.03 -4.14 -8.11
CA GLY A 74 32.62 -4.96 -9.24
C GLY A 74 33.79 -5.43 -10.13
N PRO A 75 33.48 -6.21 -11.19
CA PRO A 75 32.12 -6.58 -11.59
C PRO A 75 31.49 -7.60 -10.63
N ALA A 76 30.22 -7.42 -10.30
CA ALA A 76 29.49 -8.31 -9.41
C ALA A 76 27.98 -8.24 -9.63
N THR A 77 27.28 -9.25 -9.13
CA THR A 77 25.81 -9.29 -9.11
C THR A 77 25.34 -9.56 -7.69
N ILE A 78 24.54 -8.65 -7.10
CA ILE A 78 23.81 -8.93 -5.87
C ILE A 78 22.65 -9.85 -6.21
N ASN A 79 22.54 -10.97 -5.49
CA ASN A 79 21.55 -12.01 -5.76
C ASN A 79 20.43 -12.02 -4.72
N HIS A 80 20.74 -11.54 -3.50
CA HIS A 80 19.78 -11.54 -2.40
C HIS A 80 20.14 -10.45 -1.39
N ILE A 81 19.11 -9.78 -0.88
CA ILE A 81 19.21 -8.88 0.26
C ILE A 81 18.19 -9.35 1.30
N TRP A 82 18.70 -9.69 2.49
CA TRP A 82 17.85 -9.84 3.67
C TRP A 82 18.14 -8.71 4.65
N LEU A 83 17.12 -8.17 5.26
CA LEU A 83 17.26 -7.20 6.33
C LEU A 83 16.09 -7.28 7.33
N THR A 84 16.38 -6.83 8.55
CA THR A 84 15.38 -6.58 9.59
C THR A 84 15.81 -5.43 10.48
N PHE A 85 14.85 -4.76 11.07
CA PHE A 85 15.13 -3.70 12.03
C PHE A 85 14.01 -3.61 13.06
N ASN A 86 14.37 -3.38 14.33
CA ASN A 86 13.48 -3.23 15.45
C ASN A 86 12.30 -4.22 15.41
N GLU A 87 12.23 -5.11 16.34
CA GLU A 87 11.19 -6.14 16.39
C GLU A 87 9.77 -5.55 16.35
N ALA A 88 8.86 -6.13 15.54
CA ALA A 88 7.47 -5.68 15.34
C ALA A 88 6.51 -6.07 16.46
N ARG A 89 6.97 -6.65 17.56
CA ARG A 89 6.07 -7.01 18.65
C ARG A 89 5.41 -5.76 19.25
N PRO A 90 4.07 -5.74 19.37
CA PRO A 90 3.34 -4.53 19.76
C PRO A 90 3.85 -3.87 21.05
N ASN A 91 4.20 -4.68 22.04
CA ASN A 91 4.69 -4.20 23.34
C ASN A 91 6.09 -3.59 23.32
N TRP A 92 6.87 -3.83 22.26
CA TRP A 92 8.24 -3.33 22.12
C TRP A 92 8.34 -2.07 21.27
N LEU A 93 7.47 -1.94 20.26
CA LEU A 93 7.41 -0.77 19.38
C LEU A 93 6.95 0.47 20.12
N GLU A 94 5.90 0.36 20.94
CA GLU A 94 5.39 1.45 21.77
C GLU A 94 6.38 1.82 22.90
N ALA A 95 6.93 0.83 23.58
CA ALA A 95 7.86 1.05 24.68
C ALA A 95 9.21 1.63 24.23
N THR A 96 9.62 1.44 22.97
CA THR A 96 10.97 1.82 22.50
C THR A 96 11.00 3.00 21.57
N GLY A 97 9.84 3.45 21.06
CA GLY A 97 9.76 4.59 20.14
C GLY A 97 10.67 4.44 18.92
N SER A 98 10.44 3.44 18.13
CA SER A 98 11.26 3.06 16.97
C SER A 98 10.83 3.78 15.69
N ALA A 99 11.77 3.97 14.73
CA ALA A 99 11.45 4.44 13.38
C ALA A 99 10.56 3.45 12.63
N ARG A 100 9.63 3.97 11.83
CA ARG A 100 8.71 3.20 11.00
C ARG A 100 9.33 2.84 9.64
N PRO A 101 8.80 1.84 8.91
CA PRO A 101 9.31 1.47 7.59
C PRO A 101 9.30 2.60 6.54
N ASP A 102 8.33 3.52 6.59
CA ASP A 102 8.23 4.69 5.71
C ASP A 102 9.22 5.82 6.05
N GLU A 103 9.82 5.78 7.26
CA GLU A 103 10.82 6.73 7.72
C GLU A 103 12.25 6.31 7.32
N ILE A 104 12.46 5.06 6.89
CA ILE A 104 13.76 4.54 6.48
C ILE A 104 13.85 4.54 4.96
N VAL A 105 14.84 5.23 4.40
CA VAL A 105 15.05 5.32 2.95
C VAL A 105 16.18 4.42 2.52
N LEU A 106 15.86 3.48 1.61
CA LEU A 106 16.83 2.62 0.94
C LEU A 106 17.34 3.31 -0.33
N ARG A 107 18.67 3.37 -0.50
CA ARG A 107 19.31 3.88 -1.71
C ARG A 107 20.36 2.92 -2.21
N MET A 108 20.44 2.75 -3.53
CA MET A 108 21.47 1.97 -4.19
C MET A 108 22.03 2.77 -5.37
N TYR A 109 23.37 2.73 -5.50
CA TYR A 109 24.11 3.46 -6.53
C TYR A 109 24.99 2.46 -7.29
N TRP A 110 24.97 2.54 -8.61
CA TRP A 110 25.76 1.69 -9.48
C TRP A 110 26.87 2.48 -10.16
N ASP A 111 28.08 1.90 -10.20
CA ASP A 111 29.23 2.37 -10.96
C ASP A 111 29.59 3.85 -10.73
N ASP A 112 29.61 4.28 -9.47
CA ASP A 112 29.94 5.64 -9.03
C ASP A 112 28.97 6.72 -9.54
N ALA A 113 27.74 6.33 -9.90
CA ALA A 113 26.68 7.29 -10.21
C ALA A 113 26.46 8.25 -9.02
N ARG A 114 26.25 9.54 -9.32
CA ARG A 114 25.95 10.56 -8.30
C ARG A 114 24.54 10.46 -7.78
N GLU A 115 23.60 10.05 -8.64
CA GLU A 115 22.19 9.88 -8.32
C GLU A 115 21.91 8.39 -8.07
N PRO A 116 21.05 8.07 -7.10
CA PRO A 116 20.67 6.68 -6.84
C PRO A 116 19.82 6.10 -7.97
N ALA A 117 20.10 4.88 -8.36
CA ALA A 117 19.25 4.08 -9.22
C ALA A 117 18.03 3.52 -8.46
N VAL A 118 18.23 3.21 -7.19
CA VAL A 118 17.15 2.81 -6.26
C VAL A 118 17.02 3.89 -5.20
N GLU A 119 15.82 4.45 -5.04
CA GLU A 119 15.49 5.39 -3.97
C GLU A 119 14.01 5.27 -3.59
N ALA A 120 13.75 4.64 -2.46
CA ALA A 120 12.39 4.45 -1.96
C ALA A 120 12.38 4.34 -0.42
N PRO A 121 11.26 4.68 0.24
CA PRO A 121 11.01 4.26 1.61
C PRO A 121 11.03 2.73 1.68
N LEU A 122 11.58 2.18 2.77
CA LEU A 122 11.81 0.75 2.88
C LEU A 122 10.50 -0.04 2.83
N GLY A 123 9.46 0.41 3.53
CA GLY A 123 8.15 -0.24 3.49
C GLY A 123 7.57 -0.30 2.08
N ASP A 124 7.58 0.84 1.37
CA ASP A 124 7.05 0.94 0.00
C ASP A 124 7.85 0.08 -0.99
N PHE A 125 9.18 0.01 -0.85
CA PHE A 125 10.00 -0.89 -1.67
C PHE A 125 9.63 -2.36 -1.46
N PHE A 126 9.28 -2.74 -0.23
CA PHE A 126 8.90 -4.11 0.12
C PHE A 126 7.39 -4.38 0.12
N GLY A 127 6.58 -3.52 -0.50
CA GLY A 127 5.16 -3.79 -0.75
C GLY A 127 4.20 -3.41 0.36
N ALA A 128 4.61 -2.58 1.32
CA ALA A 128 3.75 -2.09 2.39
C ALA A 128 3.96 -0.58 2.63
N GLY A 129 3.07 0.26 2.10
CA GLY A 129 3.02 1.69 2.38
C GLY A 129 2.42 2.02 3.76
N PHE A 130 2.08 3.29 3.98
CA PHE A 130 1.49 3.83 5.22
C PHE A 130 2.35 3.63 6.48
N GLY A 131 3.62 3.25 6.32
CA GLY A 131 4.49 2.87 7.44
C GLY A 131 4.10 1.56 8.13
N LEU A 132 3.33 0.73 7.44
CA LEU A 132 2.87 -0.56 7.93
C LEU A 132 3.95 -1.63 7.80
N ARG A 133 3.79 -2.69 8.60
CA ARG A 133 4.52 -3.95 8.50
C ARG A 133 3.54 -5.02 8.06
N ARG A 134 3.75 -5.58 6.87
CA ARG A 134 2.85 -6.55 6.26
C ARG A 134 3.63 -7.73 5.71
N GLU A 135 3.01 -8.88 5.75
CA GLU A 135 3.52 -10.06 5.04
C GLU A 135 3.37 -9.89 3.54
N ILE A 136 4.36 -10.36 2.78
CA ILE A 136 4.29 -10.48 1.32
C ILE A 136 4.95 -11.79 0.89
N ARG A 137 4.31 -12.50 -0.03
CA ARG A 137 4.75 -13.81 -0.56
C ARG A 137 4.81 -13.76 -2.07
N SER A 138 5.81 -13.08 -2.61
CA SER A 138 5.99 -12.98 -4.06
C SER A 138 7.34 -13.53 -4.50
N VAL A 139 7.56 -13.67 -5.82
CA VAL A 139 8.82 -14.18 -6.35
C VAL A 139 10.01 -13.27 -6.00
N PRO A 140 9.98 -11.95 -6.34
CA PRO A 140 11.17 -11.12 -6.15
C PRO A 140 11.28 -10.47 -4.77
N VAL A 141 10.16 -10.38 -4.03
CA VAL A 141 10.10 -9.72 -2.73
C VAL A 141 9.28 -10.56 -1.76
N GLN A 142 9.83 -10.82 -0.59
CA GLN A 142 9.17 -11.57 0.46
C GLN A 142 9.39 -10.87 1.80
N VAL A 143 8.33 -10.76 2.59
CA VAL A 143 8.41 -10.24 3.96
C VAL A 143 7.72 -11.23 4.88
N GLU A 144 8.48 -11.82 5.78
CA GLU A 144 7.97 -12.75 6.79
C GLU A 144 7.49 -11.95 8.00
N SER A 145 6.24 -12.18 8.42
CA SER A 145 5.62 -11.56 9.61
C SER A 145 5.73 -10.03 9.72
N GLY A 146 5.98 -9.34 8.59
CA GLY A 146 6.22 -7.90 8.56
C GLY A 146 7.62 -7.45 9.03
N ASP A 147 8.53 -8.36 9.33
CA ASP A 147 9.83 -8.09 9.95
C ASP A 147 11.04 -8.57 9.15
N GLY A 148 10.95 -9.73 8.52
CA GLY A 148 12.03 -10.32 7.74
C GLY A 148 11.91 -9.94 6.27
N TYR A 149 12.58 -8.89 5.82
CA TYR A 149 12.51 -8.36 4.47
C TYR A 149 13.51 -9.06 3.56
N ASN A 150 13.05 -9.65 2.47
CA ASN A 150 13.87 -10.37 1.48
C ASN A 150 13.65 -9.80 0.08
N CYS A 151 14.73 -9.58 -0.66
CA CYS A 151 14.71 -9.12 -2.04
C CYS A 151 15.61 -10.02 -2.89
N TYR A 152 15.04 -10.59 -3.96
CA TYR A 152 15.71 -11.51 -4.88
C TYR A 152 15.89 -10.92 -6.29
N TRP A 153 15.62 -9.63 -6.49
CA TRP A 153 15.93 -8.97 -7.75
C TRP A 153 17.43 -9.05 -8.02
N PRO A 154 17.90 -9.60 -9.15
CA PRO A 154 19.32 -9.57 -9.50
C PRO A 154 19.80 -8.13 -9.74
N MET A 155 20.93 -7.73 -9.14
CA MET A 155 21.44 -6.36 -9.23
C MET A 155 22.90 -6.37 -9.70
N PRO A 156 23.15 -6.47 -11.03
CA PRO A 156 24.50 -6.43 -11.58
C PRO A 156 25.06 -5.02 -11.62
N PHE A 157 26.39 -4.90 -11.49
CA PHE A 157 27.15 -3.65 -11.66
C PHE A 157 28.57 -3.94 -12.10
N TYR A 158 29.19 -3.04 -12.90
CA TYR A 158 30.50 -3.28 -13.50
C TYR A 158 31.67 -2.87 -12.61
N LYS A 159 31.52 -1.79 -11.83
CA LYS A 159 32.63 -1.21 -11.05
C LYS A 159 32.38 -1.19 -9.56
N ARG A 160 31.18 -0.74 -9.13
CA ARG A 160 30.88 -0.53 -7.73
C ARG A 160 29.38 -0.60 -7.45
N GLY A 161 29.00 -1.31 -6.42
CA GLY A 161 27.65 -1.29 -5.86
C GLY A 161 27.66 -0.70 -4.45
N LEU A 162 27.03 0.47 -4.26
CA LEU A 162 26.90 1.12 -2.96
C LEU A 162 25.46 1.06 -2.48
N ILE A 163 25.23 0.49 -1.30
CA ILE A 163 23.90 0.40 -0.68
C ILE A 163 23.93 1.15 0.65
N THR A 164 22.93 2.01 0.84
CA THR A 164 22.78 2.82 2.05
C THR A 164 21.35 2.80 2.57
N VAL A 165 21.18 3.04 3.87
CA VAL A 165 19.90 3.36 4.49
C VAL A 165 20.03 4.68 5.25
N THR A 166 18.99 5.52 5.14
CA THR A 166 18.89 6.79 5.86
C THR A 166 17.67 6.75 6.78
N ASN A 167 17.82 7.16 8.02
CA ASN A 167 16.70 7.36 8.93
C ASN A 167 16.22 8.83 8.81
N ASP A 168 15.13 9.04 8.06
CA ASP A 168 14.50 10.37 7.91
C ASP A 168 13.51 10.69 9.05
N GLY A 169 13.24 9.71 9.94
CA GLY A 169 12.32 9.84 11.05
C GLY A 169 12.90 10.63 12.24
N THR A 170 12.08 10.76 13.27
CA THR A 170 12.44 11.46 14.52
C THR A 170 12.91 10.53 15.64
N LYS A 171 12.78 9.23 15.45
CA LYS A 171 13.15 8.18 16.41
C LYS A 171 14.33 7.36 15.92
N ASN A 172 15.15 6.84 16.85
CA ASN A 172 16.26 6.00 16.49
C ASN A 172 15.80 4.65 15.91
N VAL A 173 16.52 4.14 14.91
CA VAL A 173 16.53 2.70 14.63
C VAL A 173 17.50 2.06 15.62
N ARG A 174 17.00 1.25 16.55
CA ARG A 174 17.82 0.70 17.67
C ARG A 174 18.71 -0.46 17.26
N SER A 175 18.22 -1.29 16.36
CA SER A 175 18.93 -2.45 15.84
C SER A 175 18.59 -2.66 14.38
N PHE A 176 19.58 -2.84 13.56
CA PHE A 176 19.42 -3.13 12.13
C PHE A 176 20.35 -4.28 11.79
N TYR A 177 19.79 -5.36 11.25
CA TYR A 177 20.53 -6.54 10.79
C TYR A 177 20.34 -6.67 9.29
N TYR A 178 21.39 -7.15 8.60
CA TYR A 178 21.29 -7.39 7.17
C TYR A 178 22.30 -8.42 6.68
N HIS A 179 21.94 -9.09 5.57
CA HIS A 179 22.80 -9.88 4.70
C HIS A 179 22.61 -9.39 3.27
N ILE A 180 23.69 -9.16 2.56
CA ILE A 180 23.70 -8.81 1.13
C ILE A 180 24.60 -9.83 0.45
N ASP A 181 23.97 -10.82 -0.18
CA ASP A 181 24.63 -11.92 -0.85
C ASP A 181 24.90 -11.56 -2.30
N TYR A 182 26.13 -11.73 -2.76
CA TYR A 182 26.53 -11.40 -4.11
C TYR A 182 27.53 -12.39 -4.70
N THR A 183 27.63 -12.38 -6.03
CA THR A 183 28.65 -13.11 -6.80
C THR A 183 29.67 -12.11 -7.33
N GLU A 184 30.96 -12.29 -7.01
CA GLU A 184 32.03 -11.66 -7.77
C GLU A 184 32.12 -12.30 -9.14
N GLU A 185 31.99 -11.49 -10.19
CA GLU A 185 32.03 -11.94 -11.57
C GLU A 185 33.42 -11.71 -12.18
N GLN A 186 33.82 -12.52 -13.14
CA GLN A 186 35.01 -12.22 -13.94
C GLN A 186 34.74 -11.10 -14.93
N SER A 187 33.54 -11.09 -15.51
CA SER A 187 33.04 -10.06 -16.41
C SER A 187 31.51 -10.14 -16.46
N LEU A 188 30.86 -9.05 -16.80
CA LEU A 188 29.44 -9.03 -17.13
C LEU A 188 29.28 -8.90 -18.64
N PRO A 189 28.20 -9.45 -19.24
CA PRO A 189 27.86 -9.24 -20.65
C PRO A 189 27.78 -7.75 -20.98
N GLU A 190 28.20 -7.39 -22.18
CA GLU A 190 27.95 -6.04 -22.72
C GLU A 190 26.44 -5.75 -22.68
N LYS A 191 26.03 -4.54 -22.31
CA LYS A 191 24.63 -4.14 -22.15
C LYS A 191 23.89 -4.86 -21.04
N THR A 192 24.57 -5.36 -20.00
CA THR A 192 23.89 -5.76 -18.75
C THR A 192 23.16 -4.55 -18.17
N ALA A 193 21.87 -4.73 -17.90
CA ALA A 193 21.01 -3.68 -17.38
C ALA A 193 21.12 -3.56 -15.86
N TYR A 194 21.15 -2.35 -15.36
CA TYR A 194 21.12 -2.07 -13.93
C TYR A 194 19.68 -2.15 -13.39
N PHE A 195 19.56 -2.66 -12.19
CA PHE A 195 18.31 -2.63 -11.44
C PHE A 195 17.99 -1.21 -10.94
N CYS A 196 16.76 -0.77 -11.12
CA CYS A 196 16.27 0.55 -10.74
C CYS A 196 14.94 0.43 -10.00
N ALA A 197 14.75 1.26 -8.98
CA ALA A 197 13.47 1.40 -8.28
C ALA A 197 13.32 2.83 -7.74
N GLN A 198 12.24 3.52 -8.09
CA GLN A 198 12.03 4.90 -7.64
C GLN A 198 10.62 5.11 -7.12
N TYR A 199 10.55 5.79 -5.97
CA TYR A 199 9.30 6.17 -5.32
C TYR A 199 8.79 7.50 -5.86
N ARG A 200 7.46 7.59 -5.99
CA ARG A 200 6.73 8.82 -6.31
C ARG A 200 5.39 8.85 -5.58
N ASN A 201 4.88 10.03 -5.24
CA ASN A 201 3.55 10.19 -4.67
C ASN A 201 2.87 11.49 -5.11
N GLU A 202 1.55 11.49 -5.03
CA GLU A 202 0.67 12.66 -5.06
C GLU A 202 -0.40 12.50 -3.98
N PHE A 203 -0.53 13.48 -3.11
CA PHE A 203 -1.48 13.51 -1.98
C PHE A 203 -2.21 14.85 -1.94
N PRO A 204 -3.35 15.00 -2.67
CA PRO A 204 -3.95 14.08 -3.63
C PRO A 204 -3.34 14.18 -5.03
N GLU A 205 -3.82 13.30 -5.92
CA GLU A 205 -3.58 13.37 -7.36
C GLU A 205 -4.08 14.69 -7.95
N LYS A 206 -3.52 15.04 -9.10
CA LYS A 206 -3.83 16.31 -9.79
C LYS A 206 -4.78 16.06 -10.94
N MET A 207 -5.93 16.71 -10.90
CA MET A 207 -6.92 16.69 -11.97
C MET A 207 -6.34 17.12 -13.32
N GLY A 208 -6.89 16.54 -14.40
CA GLY A 208 -6.58 16.89 -15.78
C GLY A 208 -5.34 16.22 -16.36
N ARG A 209 -4.81 15.21 -15.68
CA ARG A 209 -3.70 14.37 -16.17
C ARG A 209 -3.63 13.05 -15.41
N ASP A 210 -3.16 12.02 -16.06
CA ASP A 210 -2.93 10.71 -15.44
C ASP A 210 -1.80 10.78 -14.40
N TYR A 211 -1.84 9.85 -13.42
CA TYR A 211 -0.77 9.69 -12.44
C TYR A 211 0.44 9.01 -13.09
N LEU A 212 1.58 9.69 -13.08
CA LEU A 212 2.83 9.17 -13.63
C LEU A 212 3.44 8.12 -12.68
N ILE A 213 3.70 6.92 -13.17
CA ILE A 213 4.40 5.85 -12.44
C ILE A 213 5.88 5.78 -12.84
N LEU A 214 6.19 5.87 -14.13
CA LEU A 214 7.56 5.84 -14.67
C LEU A 214 7.72 6.78 -15.86
N ASP A 215 8.88 7.45 -15.91
CA ASP A 215 9.38 8.15 -17.10
C ASP A 215 10.87 7.84 -17.27
N ALA A 216 11.16 6.77 -18.03
CA ALA A 216 12.50 6.27 -18.26
C ALA A 216 12.99 6.61 -19.67
N GLU A 217 14.27 7.00 -19.79
CA GLU A 217 14.96 7.23 -21.06
C GLU A 217 16.11 6.21 -21.22
N GLY A 218 16.26 5.64 -22.40
CA GLY A 218 17.26 4.63 -22.72
C GLY A 218 16.65 3.28 -23.10
N GLN A 219 17.43 2.21 -23.04
CA GLN A 219 17.01 0.85 -23.35
C GLN A 219 16.81 0.04 -22.07
N GLY A 220 15.68 -0.68 -21.96
CA GLY A 220 15.40 -1.47 -20.77
C GLY A 220 14.09 -2.22 -20.82
N HIS A 221 13.62 -2.62 -19.63
CA HIS A 221 12.30 -3.22 -19.48
C HIS A 221 11.76 -2.99 -18.06
N TYR A 222 10.48 -2.68 -18.00
CA TYR A 222 9.72 -2.50 -16.78
C TYR A 222 9.36 -3.86 -16.20
N VAL A 223 9.53 -4.00 -14.86
CA VAL A 223 9.33 -5.28 -14.18
C VAL A 223 8.36 -5.23 -13.00
N GLY A 224 7.83 -4.06 -12.63
CA GLY A 224 6.81 -4.07 -11.61
C GLY A 224 6.46 -2.73 -10.97
N THR A 225 5.33 -2.76 -10.27
CA THR A 225 4.78 -1.66 -9.47
C THR A 225 4.46 -2.15 -8.07
N VAL A 226 4.80 -1.36 -7.07
CA VAL A 226 4.11 -1.34 -5.77
C VAL A 226 3.30 -0.04 -5.72
N MET A 227 2.03 -0.12 -5.29
CA MET A 227 1.15 1.04 -5.16
C MET A 227 0.50 1.03 -3.78
N SER A 228 0.50 2.18 -3.13
CA SER A 228 -0.33 2.47 -1.96
C SER A 228 -1.34 3.54 -2.36
N ALA A 229 -2.62 3.24 -2.18
CA ALA A 229 -3.72 4.13 -2.52
C ALA A 229 -4.62 4.38 -1.31
N ARG A 230 -5.13 5.60 -1.15
CA ARG A 230 -6.16 5.93 -0.16
C ARG A 230 -7.27 6.75 -0.80
N SER A 231 -8.48 6.23 -0.71
CA SER A 231 -9.68 6.84 -1.26
C SER A 231 -10.06 8.14 -0.55
N ARG A 232 -10.28 9.23 -1.29
CA ARG A 232 -10.75 10.52 -0.76
C ARG A 232 -12.21 10.83 -1.06
N SER A 233 -12.89 9.93 -1.73
CA SER A 233 -14.34 9.96 -1.93
C SER A 233 -14.93 8.59 -1.58
N PRO A 234 -16.21 8.50 -1.22
CA PRO A 234 -16.90 7.22 -1.14
C PRO A 234 -16.86 6.49 -2.49
N PHE A 235 -17.13 5.19 -2.45
CA PHE A 235 -17.18 4.28 -3.60
C PHE A 235 -15.82 3.93 -4.21
N TRP A 236 -15.85 3.11 -5.22
CA TRP A 236 -14.72 2.52 -5.89
C TRP A 236 -13.85 3.56 -6.63
N PHE A 237 -12.54 3.50 -6.40
CA PHE A 237 -11.58 4.48 -6.93
C PHE A 237 -10.88 4.01 -8.22
N GLY A 238 -10.96 2.73 -8.58
CA GLY A 238 -9.99 2.08 -9.45
C GLY A 238 -10.53 1.71 -10.85
N GLU A 239 -11.38 2.55 -11.48
CA GLU A 239 -11.77 2.38 -12.89
C GLU A 239 -10.68 2.85 -13.87
N GLY A 240 -9.60 3.45 -13.37
CA GLY A 240 -8.56 4.08 -14.20
C GLY A 240 -7.66 3.09 -14.92
N ASP A 241 -7.47 3.29 -16.23
CA ASP A 241 -6.65 2.47 -17.11
C ASP A 241 -5.15 2.66 -16.87
N ALA A 242 -4.40 1.57 -16.87
CA ALA A 242 -2.95 1.58 -17.00
C ALA A 242 -2.54 1.88 -18.44
N ARG A 243 -1.63 2.85 -18.68
CA ARG A 243 -1.21 3.32 -20.00
C ARG A 243 0.29 3.33 -20.15
N PHE A 244 0.83 2.46 -21.01
CA PHE A 244 2.25 2.41 -21.35
C PHE A 244 2.49 3.04 -22.73
N TYR A 245 3.38 4.01 -22.77
CA TYR A 245 3.84 4.68 -24.00
C TYR A 245 5.29 4.25 -24.25
N VAL A 246 5.49 3.35 -25.23
CA VAL A 246 6.79 2.77 -25.55
C VAL A 246 7.46 3.56 -26.66
N ASP A 247 8.75 3.86 -26.49
CA ASP A 247 9.63 4.42 -27.52
C ASP A 247 9.12 5.71 -28.19
N GLY A 248 8.44 6.56 -27.39
CA GLY A 248 7.94 7.86 -27.85
C GLY A 248 6.57 7.83 -28.52
N ASP A 249 5.86 6.72 -28.44
CA ASP A 249 4.47 6.65 -28.93
C ASP A 249 3.60 7.75 -28.30
N THR A 250 2.78 8.40 -29.13
CA THR A 250 1.86 9.47 -28.68
C THR A 250 0.52 8.96 -28.18
N LYS A 251 0.21 7.70 -28.44
CA LYS A 251 -0.93 6.95 -27.90
C LYS A 251 -0.39 5.79 -27.09
N PRO A 252 -1.15 5.29 -26.11
CA PRO A 252 -0.73 4.12 -25.36
C PRO A 252 -0.42 2.95 -26.29
N THR A 253 0.79 2.41 -26.20
CA THR A 253 1.18 1.15 -26.87
C THR A 253 0.47 -0.03 -26.22
N ILE A 254 0.30 0.05 -24.87
CA ILE A 254 -0.46 -0.92 -24.07
C ILE A 254 -1.42 -0.10 -23.21
N GLN A 255 -2.70 -0.46 -23.26
CA GLN A 255 -3.75 0.14 -22.44
C GLN A 255 -4.50 -0.95 -21.68
N GLY A 256 -4.75 -0.71 -20.42
CA GLY A 256 -5.55 -1.55 -19.52
C GLY A 256 -7.04 -1.27 -19.57
N THR A 257 -7.75 -1.75 -18.57
CA THR A 257 -9.21 -1.66 -18.43
C THR A 257 -9.67 -1.28 -17.01
N GLY A 258 -8.74 -1.04 -16.10
CA GLY A 258 -8.98 -0.66 -14.71
C GLY A 258 -7.74 -0.84 -13.85
N THR A 259 -7.75 -0.22 -12.69
CA THR A 259 -6.64 -0.31 -11.72
C THR A 259 -6.53 -1.72 -11.13
N GLU A 260 -7.64 -2.34 -10.72
CA GLU A 260 -7.64 -3.72 -10.23
C GLU A 260 -7.19 -4.70 -11.29
N ASP A 261 -7.58 -4.48 -12.56
CA ASP A 261 -7.19 -5.29 -13.72
C ASP A 261 -5.69 -5.19 -13.96
N TYR A 262 -5.13 -3.98 -13.81
CA TYR A 262 -3.67 -3.81 -13.85
C TYR A 262 -2.99 -4.65 -12.77
N PHE A 263 -3.53 -4.70 -11.55
CA PHE A 263 -3.01 -5.55 -10.47
C PHE A 263 -3.49 -7.00 -10.54
N LEU A 264 -4.05 -7.44 -11.69
CA LEU A 264 -4.48 -8.82 -12.00
C LEU A 264 -5.57 -9.35 -11.05
N MET A 265 -6.38 -8.45 -10.51
CA MET A 265 -7.60 -8.75 -9.77
C MET A 265 -8.81 -8.48 -10.66
N ALA A 266 -10.01 -8.75 -10.19
CA ALA A 266 -11.23 -8.54 -10.96
C ALA A 266 -12.40 -8.17 -10.03
N TRP A 267 -13.23 -7.22 -10.47
CA TRP A 267 -14.43 -6.78 -9.76
C TRP A 267 -14.14 -6.22 -8.36
N GLY A 268 -13.02 -5.49 -8.22
CA GLY A 268 -12.53 -4.92 -6.98
C GLY A 268 -11.27 -5.60 -6.43
N LEU A 269 -10.92 -5.30 -5.18
CA LEU A 269 -9.68 -5.71 -4.53
C LEU A 269 -9.97 -6.58 -3.29
N ASN A 270 -9.08 -7.54 -3.03
CA ASN A 270 -9.10 -8.38 -1.83
C ASN A 270 -7.67 -8.58 -1.32
N GLU A 271 -7.47 -8.65 0.00
CA GLU A 271 -6.19 -9.08 0.54
C GLU A 271 -5.82 -10.46 0.00
N SER A 272 -4.68 -10.53 -0.69
CA SER A 272 -4.20 -11.74 -1.36
C SER A 272 -2.72 -11.64 -1.68
N LEU A 273 -2.03 -12.77 -1.64
CA LEU A 273 -0.57 -12.85 -1.84
C LEU A 273 -0.26 -13.93 -2.88
N PHE A 274 -0.04 -13.51 -4.12
CA PHE A 274 0.32 -14.40 -5.23
C PHE A 274 1.77 -14.16 -5.68
N PRO A 275 2.39 -15.12 -6.38
CA PRO A 275 3.80 -14.99 -6.82
C PRO A 275 4.13 -13.72 -7.59
N TYR A 276 3.20 -13.20 -8.39
CA TYR A 276 3.43 -12.05 -9.29
C TYR A 276 2.55 -10.84 -9.00
N TYR A 277 1.53 -10.95 -8.17
CA TYR A 277 0.62 -9.85 -7.83
C TYR A 277 -0.06 -10.08 -6.49
N GLY A 278 -0.66 -9.04 -5.93
CA GLY A 278 -1.44 -9.17 -4.71
C GLY A 278 -1.81 -7.83 -4.08
N CYS A 279 -2.65 -7.94 -3.06
CA CYS A 279 -3.00 -6.87 -2.14
C CYS A 279 -2.51 -7.27 -0.75
N THR A 280 -1.49 -6.57 -0.25
CA THR A 280 -0.88 -6.87 1.06
C THR A 280 -1.66 -6.26 2.22
N TYR A 281 -2.50 -5.28 1.92
CA TYR A 281 -3.29 -4.58 2.90
C TYR A 281 -4.51 -3.91 2.28
N MET A 282 -5.64 -4.04 2.96
CA MET A 282 -6.86 -3.30 2.75
C MET A 282 -7.43 -2.93 4.11
N SER A 283 -7.66 -1.64 4.37
CA SER A 283 -8.04 -1.16 5.71
C SER A 283 -9.47 -1.52 6.12
N THR A 284 -10.34 -1.78 5.14
CA THR A 284 -11.75 -2.21 5.33
C THR A 284 -12.16 -3.12 4.19
N ASP A 285 -13.15 -3.98 4.43
CA ASP A 285 -13.72 -4.87 3.41
C ASP A 285 -14.71 -4.14 2.46
N PHE A 286 -14.91 -2.84 2.66
CA PHE A 286 -15.87 -2.02 1.89
C PHE A 286 -15.17 -0.81 1.29
N GLU A 287 -15.51 -0.50 0.07
CA GLU A 287 -15.08 0.69 -0.67
C GLU A 287 -15.74 1.94 -0.08
N ASN A 288 -15.05 2.61 0.81
CA ASN A 288 -15.56 3.82 1.42
C ASN A 288 -14.49 4.93 1.50
N LEU A 289 -14.90 6.08 1.99
CA LEU A 289 -14.02 7.21 2.20
C LEU A 289 -12.88 6.86 3.15
N GLY A 290 -11.66 6.96 2.64
CA GLY A 290 -10.43 6.71 3.39
C GLY A 290 -9.99 5.26 3.43
N THR A 291 -10.60 4.37 2.64
CA THR A 291 -10.06 3.02 2.48
C THR A 291 -8.65 3.08 1.91
N GLU A 292 -7.76 2.34 2.53
CA GLU A 292 -6.34 2.26 2.20
C GLU A 292 -6.02 0.91 1.59
N TYR A 293 -5.17 0.90 0.58
CA TYR A 293 -4.76 -0.29 -0.16
C TYR A 293 -3.24 -0.30 -0.36
N CYS A 294 -2.62 -1.48 -0.23
CA CYS A 294 -1.25 -1.72 -0.69
C CYS A 294 -1.26 -2.86 -1.70
N LEU A 295 -0.83 -2.58 -2.92
CA LEU A 295 -0.91 -3.45 -4.09
C LEU A 295 0.48 -3.69 -4.67
N TYR A 296 0.70 -4.86 -5.29
CA TYR A 296 1.89 -5.10 -6.09
C TYR A 296 1.58 -5.92 -7.34
N ARG A 297 2.32 -5.63 -8.43
CA ARG A 297 2.39 -6.45 -9.64
C ARG A 297 3.82 -6.53 -10.11
N TRP A 298 4.27 -7.76 -10.44
CA TRP A 298 5.59 -8.05 -11.01
C TRP A 298 5.47 -8.55 -12.43
N HIS A 299 5.97 -7.78 -13.38
CA HIS A 299 6.04 -8.12 -14.80
C HIS A 299 7.27 -9.00 -15.11
N ILE A 300 7.37 -10.18 -14.47
CA ILE A 300 8.49 -11.11 -14.66
C ILE A 300 8.29 -11.96 -15.90
N ALA A 301 7.06 -12.46 -16.11
CA ALA A 301 6.71 -13.23 -17.29
C ALA A 301 6.38 -12.34 -18.51
N ASP A 302 5.97 -11.10 -18.26
CA ASP A 302 5.47 -10.12 -19.25
C ASP A 302 6.17 -8.75 -19.14
N PRO A 303 7.52 -8.67 -19.11
CA PRO A 303 8.21 -7.38 -18.95
C PRO A 303 7.92 -6.44 -20.11
N VAL A 304 7.60 -5.18 -19.80
CA VAL A 304 7.34 -4.17 -20.83
C VAL A 304 8.67 -3.62 -21.33
N ARG A 305 9.05 -4.00 -22.56
CA ARG A 305 10.35 -3.69 -23.17
C ARG A 305 10.32 -2.36 -23.89
N PHE A 306 11.44 -1.61 -23.82
CA PHE A 306 11.63 -0.35 -24.55
C PHE A 306 13.07 -0.23 -25.02
N THR A 307 13.28 0.50 -26.14
CA THR A 307 14.60 0.69 -26.75
C THR A 307 15.11 2.13 -26.63
N THR A 308 14.22 3.09 -26.45
CA THR A 308 14.58 4.51 -26.30
C THR A 308 13.92 5.18 -25.10
N SER A 309 12.69 4.81 -24.75
CA SER A 309 11.98 5.40 -23.62
C SER A 309 10.75 4.58 -23.22
N LEU A 310 10.35 4.72 -21.96
CA LEU A 310 9.07 4.21 -21.47
C LEU A 310 8.45 5.25 -20.54
N ARG A 311 7.23 5.69 -20.86
CA ARG A 311 6.38 6.42 -19.95
C ARG A 311 5.21 5.52 -19.55
N PHE A 312 5.03 5.35 -18.25
CA PHE A 312 3.92 4.59 -17.69
C PHE A 312 3.10 5.48 -16.78
N GLU A 313 1.82 5.58 -17.06
CA GLU A 313 0.81 6.36 -16.34
C GLU A 313 -0.39 5.49 -16.00
N ILE A 314 -1.15 5.89 -14.98
CA ILE A 314 -2.44 5.28 -14.66
C ILE A 314 -3.47 6.40 -14.49
N GLU A 315 -4.65 6.23 -15.10
CA GLU A 315 -5.78 7.13 -14.87
C GLU A 315 -6.24 7.03 -13.42
N HIS A 316 -6.84 8.09 -12.92
CA HIS A 316 -7.47 8.11 -11.59
C HIS A 316 -8.97 8.39 -11.72
N THR A 317 -9.68 7.51 -12.39
CA THR A 317 -11.13 7.53 -12.55
C THR A 317 -11.80 6.52 -11.63
N GLY A 318 -13.06 6.78 -11.30
CA GLY A 318 -13.83 5.90 -10.44
C GLY A 318 -15.22 6.44 -10.14
N TRP A 319 -15.90 5.75 -9.23
CA TRP A 319 -17.27 6.07 -8.82
C TRP A 319 -17.29 7.19 -7.77
N ILE A 320 -18.28 8.08 -7.88
CA ILE A 320 -18.56 9.16 -6.93
C ILE A 320 -20.05 9.30 -6.66
N THR A 321 -20.39 9.93 -5.55
CA THR A 321 -21.79 10.14 -5.13
C THR A 321 -22.47 11.26 -5.94
N GLU A 322 -23.81 11.28 -5.93
CA GLU A 322 -24.62 12.30 -6.64
C GLU A 322 -24.33 13.74 -6.20
N ASP A 323 -23.95 13.95 -4.96
CA ASP A 323 -23.60 15.28 -4.45
C ASP A 323 -22.20 15.76 -4.87
N GLU A 324 -21.33 14.85 -5.33
CA GLU A 324 -20.00 15.15 -5.89
C GLU A 324 -20.03 15.43 -7.39
N THR A 325 -21.13 15.12 -8.10
CA THR A 325 -21.25 15.37 -9.55
C THR A 325 -21.96 16.68 -9.86
N THR A 326 -21.69 17.23 -11.03
CA THR A 326 -22.44 18.37 -11.58
C THR A 326 -23.82 17.94 -12.12
N THR A 327 -24.01 16.66 -12.38
CA THR A 327 -25.28 16.09 -12.88
C THR A 327 -26.24 15.76 -11.75
N GLY A 328 -25.77 15.66 -10.51
CA GLY A 328 -26.57 15.20 -9.36
C GLY A 328 -26.94 13.72 -9.42
N LYS A 329 -26.15 12.90 -10.15
CA LYS A 329 -26.33 11.45 -10.24
C LYS A 329 -25.03 10.75 -9.88
N ILE A 330 -25.12 9.54 -9.31
CA ILE A 330 -23.97 8.65 -9.15
C ILE A 330 -23.37 8.37 -10.53
N ASP A 331 -22.06 8.40 -10.63
CA ASP A 331 -21.33 8.16 -11.87
C ASP A 331 -20.03 7.41 -11.59
N GLY A 332 -19.68 6.44 -12.44
CA GLY A 332 -18.48 5.60 -12.33
C GLY A 332 -17.32 6.04 -13.21
N HIS A 333 -17.50 7.03 -14.08
CA HIS A 333 -16.51 7.48 -15.04
C HIS A 333 -16.12 8.94 -14.79
N VAL A 334 -15.69 9.22 -13.57
CA VAL A 334 -15.33 10.57 -13.14
C VAL A 334 -13.89 10.58 -12.65
N GLU A 335 -13.14 11.58 -13.07
CA GLU A 335 -11.79 11.80 -12.56
C GLU A 335 -11.87 12.10 -11.06
N ARG A 336 -11.05 11.42 -10.27
CA ARG A 336 -11.02 11.51 -8.80
C ARG A 336 -9.72 12.17 -8.33
N GLU A 337 -9.68 12.54 -7.08
CA GLU A 337 -8.48 13.07 -6.40
C GLU A 337 -8.22 12.22 -5.16
N ASP A 338 -7.67 11.04 -5.36
CA ASP A 338 -7.29 10.12 -4.29
C ASP A 338 -5.80 10.32 -3.93
N ASP A 339 -5.32 9.75 -2.84
CA ASP A 339 -3.90 9.79 -2.49
C ASP A 339 -3.21 8.56 -3.07
N LEU A 340 -2.20 8.76 -3.91
CA LEU A 340 -1.40 7.67 -4.49
C LEU A 340 0.09 7.81 -4.17
N ALA A 341 0.71 6.67 -3.88
CA ALA A 341 2.16 6.52 -3.82
C ALA A 341 2.56 5.24 -4.55
N THR A 342 3.64 5.29 -5.33
CA THR A 342 4.13 4.14 -6.08
C THR A 342 5.63 3.98 -5.99
N VAL A 343 6.11 2.72 -6.13
CA VAL A 343 7.49 2.40 -6.47
C VAL A 343 7.46 1.70 -7.82
N ALA A 344 8.11 2.29 -8.80
CA ALA A 344 8.34 1.71 -10.12
C ALA A 344 9.62 0.90 -10.11
N PHE A 345 9.60 -0.32 -10.67
CA PHE A 345 10.73 -1.24 -10.77
C PHE A 345 11.06 -1.52 -12.23
N TRP A 346 12.32 -1.32 -12.65
CA TRP A 346 12.77 -1.60 -14.02
C TRP A 346 14.24 -1.94 -14.10
N TYR A 347 14.65 -2.45 -15.23
CA TYR A 347 16.04 -2.64 -15.60
C TYR A 347 16.38 -1.74 -16.77
N GLN A 348 17.58 -1.13 -16.77
CA GLN A 348 18.01 -0.20 -17.80
C GLN A 348 19.50 -0.32 -18.10
N VAL A 349 19.86 -0.29 -19.38
CA VAL A 349 21.24 -0.21 -19.84
C VAL A 349 21.78 1.20 -19.62
N GLY A 350 22.92 1.30 -18.93
CA GLY A 350 23.48 2.60 -18.54
C GLY A 350 22.83 3.19 -17.28
N PRO A 351 23.38 4.28 -16.75
CA PRO A 351 22.86 4.90 -15.54
C PRO A 351 21.45 5.46 -15.78
N PRO A 352 20.48 5.19 -14.91
CA PRO A 352 19.13 5.68 -15.08
C PRO A 352 19.08 7.20 -14.90
N LYS A 353 18.29 7.86 -15.71
CA LYS A 353 17.86 9.23 -15.46
C LYS A 353 16.84 9.20 -14.30
N ARG A 354 17.08 10.02 -13.31
CA ARG A 354 16.13 10.18 -12.21
C ARG A 354 14.93 11.01 -12.70
N PHE A 355 13.76 10.38 -12.81
CA PHE A 355 12.54 11.07 -13.28
C PHE A 355 11.77 11.76 -12.16
N THR A 356 12.06 11.39 -10.91
CA THR A 356 11.45 11.99 -9.72
C THR A 356 12.50 12.18 -8.62
N LYS A 357 12.29 13.14 -7.75
CA LYS A 357 13.10 13.35 -6.54
C LYS A 357 12.29 12.88 -5.35
N LEU A 358 12.89 12.08 -4.47
CA LEU A 358 12.21 11.64 -3.25
C LEU A 358 11.77 12.87 -2.43
N PRO A 359 10.48 13.02 -2.13
CA PRO A 359 10.01 14.12 -1.29
C PRO A 359 10.53 14.01 0.14
N PRO A 360 10.62 15.12 0.89
CA PRO A 360 10.84 15.07 2.34
C PRO A 360 9.80 14.21 3.05
N LEU A 361 10.15 13.63 4.20
CA LEU A 361 9.29 12.72 4.96
C LEU A 361 7.86 13.24 5.13
N ALA A 362 7.69 14.49 5.54
CA ALA A 362 6.37 15.10 5.76
C ALA A 362 5.47 15.18 4.50
N GLN A 363 6.06 15.10 3.29
CA GLN A 363 5.33 15.12 2.02
C GLN A 363 5.09 13.73 1.45
N ARG A 364 5.77 12.69 1.96
CA ARG A 364 5.55 11.30 1.54
C ARG A 364 4.77 10.48 2.56
N GLN A 365 4.49 11.03 3.73
CA GLN A 365 3.52 10.47 4.66
C GLN A 365 2.11 10.88 4.24
N PHE A 366 1.20 9.92 4.23
CA PHE A 366 -0.21 10.18 3.95
C PHE A 366 -0.77 11.19 4.97
N PRO A 367 -1.40 12.28 4.51
CA PRO A 367 -1.90 13.32 5.42
C PRO A 367 -2.98 12.77 6.34
N ASN A 368 -3.04 13.27 7.57
CA ASN A 368 -4.15 12.95 8.48
C ASN A 368 -5.41 13.69 8.00
N LEU A 369 -6.46 12.93 7.68
CA LEU A 369 -7.75 13.45 7.23
C LEU A 369 -8.80 13.46 8.34
N ASP A 370 -8.50 12.92 9.52
CA ASP A 370 -9.46 12.69 10.57
C ASP A 370 -9.41 13.77 11.67
N ILE A 371 -10.58 14.26 12.03
CA ILE A 371 -10.81 14.93 13.30
C ILE A 371 -11.40 13.88 14.23
N ILE A 372 -10.68 13.52 15.30
CA ILE A 372 -11.11 12.52 16.26
C ILE A 372 -11.66 13.23 17.50
N ILE A 373 -12.90 12.91 17.84
CA ILE A 373 -13.59 13.38 19.03
C ILE A 373 -13.73 12.17 19.96
N GLU A 374 -12.90 12.14 21.01
CA GLU A 374 -12.84 11.02 21.95
C GLU A 374 -14.13 10.93 22.80
N GLY A 375 -14.53 9.72 23.18
CA GLY A 375 -15.74 9.48 23.99
C GLY A 375 -15.76 10.29 25.28
N LYS A 376 -14.62 10.44 25.96
CA LYS A 376 -14.53 11.26 27.18
C LYS A 376 -14.98 12.70 26.99
N THR A 377 -14.81 13.28 25.79
CA THR A 377 -15.23 14.66 25.49
C THR A 377 -16.72 14.79 25.23
N LEU A 378 -17.39 13.67 24.92
CA LEU A 378 -18.85 13.59 24.70
C LEU A 378 -19.61 13.40 26.02
N LEU A 379 -18.99 12.75 27.00
CA LEU A 379 -19.62 12.40 28.27
C LEU A 379 -20.28 13.59 29.00
N PRO A 380 -19.66 14.80 29.12
CA PRO A 380 -20.26 15.93 29.80
C PRO A 380 -21.50 16.52 29.09
N THR A 381 -21.70 16.22 27.80
CA THR A 381 -22.83 16.70 27.01
C THR A 381 -23.98 15.71 26.96
N ALA A 382 -23.75 14.49 27.44
CA ALA A 382 -24.67 13.38 27.26
C ALA A 382 -25.94 13.53 28.09
N LYS A 383 -27.08 13.36 27.42
CA LYS A 383 -28.42 13.24 28.02
C LYS A 383 -28.90 11.82 27.74
N HIS A 384 -29.50 11.17 28.72
CA HIS A 384 -29.89 9.77 28.58
C HIS A 384 -31.17 9.45 29.37
N SER A 385 -31.87 8.41 28.94
CA SER A 385 -32.97 7.76 29.68
C SER A 385 -32.43 7.13 30.99
N PRO A 386 -33.29 6.62 31.90
CA PRO A 386 -32.82 6.01 33.13
C PRO A 386 -31.76 4.94 32.91
N GLY A 387 -30.69 5.00 33.74
CA GLY A 387 -29.55 4.08 33.63
C GLY A 387 -28.25 4.67 34.19
N VAL A 388 -27.15 3.95 34.00
CA VAL A 388 -25.82 4.35 34.43
C VAL A 388 -25.01 4.80 33.20
N LEU A 389 -24.50 6.00 33.23
CA LEU A 389 -23.58 6.54 32.22
C LEU A 389 -22.20 6.72 32.84
N GLU A 390 -21.19 6.19 32.21
CA GLU A 390 -19.82 6.20 32.74
C GLU A 390 -18.74 6.28 31.65
N LEU A 391 -17.54 6.69 32.05
CA LEU A 391 -16.33 6.51 31.25
C LEU A 391 -15.73 5.13 31.60
N GLN A 392 -15.81 4.20 30.67
CA GLN A 392 -15.19 2.88 30.81
C GLN A 392 -13.77 2.89 30.27
N GLN A 393 -12.81 2.40 31.09
CA GLN A 393 -11.38 2.34 30.77
C GLN A 393 -10.87 0.89 30.76
N GLY A 394 -9.64 0.68 30.27
CA GLY A 394 -8.93 -0.60 30.40
C GLY A 394 -9.06 -1.54 29.21
N TYR A 395 -9.35 -1.02 28.01
CA TYR A 395 -9.37 -1.76 26.76
C TYR A 395 -8.75 -0.92 25.63
N ASP A 396 -8.73 -1.42 24.39
CA ASP A 396 -8.20 -0.73 23.21
C ASP A 396 -9.15 0.39 22.71
N TRP A 397 -9.44 1.36 23.58
CA TRP A 397 -10.21 2.54 23.26
C TRP A 397 -9.34 3.75 22.97
N THR A 398 -9.83 4.64 22.11
CA THR A 398 -9.17 5.90 21.76
C THR A 398 -9.07 6.81 23.00
N GLY A 399 -7.89 7.35 23.29
CA GLY A 399 -7.66 8.16 24.47
C GLY A 399 -7.80 7.35 25.78
N ASP A 400 -8.55 7.88 26.75
CA ASP A 400 -8.63 7.28 28.08
C ASP A 400 -9.83 6.33 28.28
N GLY A 401 -10.63 6.07 27.23
CA GLY A 401 -11.76 5.15 27.30
C GLY A 401 -13.01 5.62 26.55
N GLN A 402 -14.04 4.79 26.58
CA GLN A 402 -15.32 5.00 25.90
C GLN A 402 -16.40 5.58 26.81
N VAL A 403 -17.39 6.27 26.22
CA VAL A 403 -18.68 6.49 26.87
C VAL A 403 -19.45 5.18 26.85
N ARG A 404 -19.80 4.64 28.03
CA ARG A 404 -20.65 3.46 28.17
C ARG A 404 -21.96 3.83 28.86
N PHE A 405 -23.08 3.47 28.27
CA PHE A 405 -24.41 3.62 28.84
C PHE A 405 -25.04 2.25 29.10
N LEU A 406 -25.37 2.01 30.39
CA LEU A 406 -26.06 0.80 30.87
C LEU A 406 -27.50 1.21 31.20
N PRO A 407 -28.46 0.98 30.29
CA PRO A 407 -29.83 1.42 30.49
C PRO A 407 -30.57 0.58 31.53
N ALA A 408 -31.55 1.23 32.20
CA ALA A 408 -32.46 0.58 33.14
C ALA A 408 -33.86 0.35 32.57
N ASP A 409 -34.15 0.83 31.36
CA ASP A 409 -35.43 0.70 30.67
C ASP A 409 -35.32 -0.10 29.33
N ASP A 410 -36.47 -0.37 28.72
CA ASP A 410 -36.57 -1.22 27.52
C ASP A 410 -36.40 -0.45 26.20
N GLU A 411 -36.55 0.87 26.20
CA GLU A 411 -36.38 1.74 25.03
C GLU A 411 -35.35 2.87 25.32
N PRO A 412 -34.12 2.50 25.64
CA PRO A 412 -33.14 3.50 26.05
C PRO A 412 -32.72 4.41 24.92
N VAL A 413 -32.48 5.66 25.32
CA VAL A 413 -31.97 6.71 24.44
C VAL A 413 -30.78 7.37 25.09
N ILE A 414 -29.75 7.64 24.30
CA ILE A 414 -28.63 8.50 24.68
C ILE A 414 -28.39 9.52 23.57
N GLU A 415 -28.18 10.78 23.96
CA GLU A 415 -27.89 11.90 23.06
C GLU A 415 -26.64 12.61 23.54
N MET A 416 -25.72 12.92 22.62
CA MET A 416 -24.44 13.58 22.90
C MET A 416 -24.21 14.70 21.88
N GLU A 417 -23.48 15.74 22.28
CA GLU A 417 -23.14 16.87 21.41
C GLU A 417 -21.64 16.87 21.13
N PHE A 418 -21.27 17.21 19.89
CA PHE A 418 -19.91 17.50 19.48
C PHE A 418 -19.87 18.78 18.64
N ALA A 419 -18.70 19.42 18.54
CA ALA A 419 -18.54 20.66 17.80
C ALA A 419 -17.70 20.45 16.53
N VAL A 420 -18.09 21.16 15.47
CA VAL A 420 -17.34 21.25 14.22
C VAL A 420 -16.90 22.72 14.04
N GLU A 421 -15.64 22.96 13.74
CA GLU A 421 -15.10 24.32 13.60
C GLU A 421 -15.28 24.90 12.20
N LYS A 422 -15.18 24.06 11.15
CA LYS A 422 -15.19 24.48 9.75
C LYS A 422 -16.27 23.75 8.97
N GLU A 423 -16.99 24.51 8.13
CA GLU A 423 -17.92 23.95 7.17
C GLU A 423 -17.21 23.03 6.17
N GLY A 424 -17.92 21.97 5.75
CA GLY A 424 -17.47 21.07 4.70
C GLY A 424 -18.11 19.70 4.76
N TYR A 425 -17.94 18.92 3.69
CA TYR A 425 -18.34 17.52 3.67
C TYR A 425 -17.32 16.68 4.45
N ARG A 426 -17.84 15.78 5.29
CA ARG A 426 -17.04 14.85 6.07
C ARG A 426 -17.70 13.50 6.15
N GLY A 427 -16.93 12.44 6.04
CA GLY A 427 -17.38 11.11 6.41
C GLY A 427 -17.57 11.01 7.91
N LEU A 428 -18.72 10.51 8.35
CA LEU A 428 -19.01 10.21 9.75
C LEU A 428 -18.64 8.76 10.01
N ILE A 429 -17.66 8.55 10.88
CA ILE A 429 -17.21 7.23 11.33
C ILE A 429 -17.42 7.17 12.83
N LEU A 430 -18.20 6.20 13.29
CA LEU A 430 -18.42 5.95 14.71
C LEU A 430 -17.71 4.68 15.13
N ARG A 431 -16.86 4.78 16.14
CA ARG A 431 -16.15 3.63 16.69
C ARG A 431 -16.92 3.11 17.91
N PHE A 432 -17.67 2.03 17.68
CA PHE A 432 -18.52 1.40 18.70
C PHE A 432 -17.87 0.17 19.32
N THR A 433 -18.22 -0.08 20.57
CA THR A 433 -17.92 -1.34 21.25
C THR A 433 -19.06 -2.33 21.06
N TYR A 434 -18.71 -3.58 20.84
CA TYR A 434 -19.58 -4.74 20.69
C TYR A 434 -19.29 -5.71 21.86
N GLY A 435 -20.33 -6.37 22.38
CA GLY A 435 -20.18 -7.31 23.47
C GLY A 435 -21.45 -8.11 23.77
N GLU A 436 -21.38 -9.01 24.76
CA GLU A 436 -22.46 -9.96 25.09
C GLU A 436 -23.73 -9.30 25.65
N ASP A 437 -23.64 -8.09 26.21
CA ASP A 437 -24.73 -7.35 26.83
C ASP A 437 -25.15 -6.10 26.05
N TYR A 438 -24.72 -5.99 24.78
CA TYR A 438 -24.99 -4.82 23.94
C TYR A 438 -26.30 -4.98 23.16
N GLY A 439 -26.98 -3.83 22.90
CA GLY A 439 -28.27 -3.75 22.26
C GLY A 439 -28.20 -3.53 20.75
N VAL A 440 -29.40 -3.38 20.15
CA VAL A 440 -29.56 -2.95 18.76
C VAL A 440 -30.01 -1.49 18.75
N TYR A 441 -29.26 -0.63 18.07
CA TYR A 441 -29.47 0.81 18.09
C TYR A 441 -29.61 1.42 16.70
N ARG A 442 -30.48 2.43 16.63
CA ARG A 442 -30.65 3.34 15.49
C ARG A 442 -29.90 4.64 15.78
N VAL A 443 -29.18 5.14 14.79
CA VAL A 443 -28.32 6.32 14.90
C VAL A 443 -28.96 7.52 14.22
N PHE A 444 -28.96 8.68 14.89
CA PHE A 444 -29.43 9.94 14.34
C PHE A 444 -28.35 11.01 14.46
N LEU A 445 -28.14 11.76 13.36
CA LEU A 445 -27.32 12.94 13.31
C LEU A 445 -28.23 14.18 13.09
N ASP A 446 -28.20 15.14 14.00
CA ASP A 446 -29.03 16.36 13.95
C ASP A 446 -30.52 16.05 13.71
N GLY A 447 -31.02 15.01 14.37
CA GLY A 447 -32.39 14.53 14.28
C GLY A 447 -32.74 13.72 13.04
N LYS A 448 -31.82 13.56 12.08
CA LYS A 448 -32.02 12.70 10.90
C LYS A 448 -31.46 11.31 11.15
N ASN A 449 -32.24 10.27 10.81
CA ASN A 449 -31.75 8.91 10.84
C ASN A 449 -30.60 8.74 9.83
N VAL A 450 -29.46 8.25 10.30
CA VAL A 450 -28.28 7.95 9.49
C VAL A 450 -28.08 6.45 9.53
N GLY A 451 -28.36 5.81 8.41
CA GLY A 451 -28.22 4.37 8.25
C GLY A 451 -26.82 3.99 7.77
N GLU A 452 -26.70 2.84 7.11
CA GLU A 452 -25.51 2.46 6.36
C GLU A 452 -25.23 3.46 5.23
N PRO A 453 -23.97 3.61 4.84
CA PRO A 453 -23.62 4.45 3.70
C PRO A 453 -24.33 3.97 2.44
N PRO A 454 -24.66 4.85 1.49
CA PRO A 454 -25.30 4.44 0.25
C PRO A 454 -24.36 3.49 -0.52
N ASP A 455 -24.90 2.34 -0.88
CA ASP A 455 -24.30 1.42 -1.82
C ASP A 455 -24.75 1.85 -3.23
N TYR A 456 -23.80 1.97 -4.18
CA TYR A 456 -24.10 2.39 -5.54
C TYR A 456 -25.02 1.41 -6.30
N MET A 457 -25.09 0.14 -5.86
CA MET A 457 -25.95 -0.90 -6.45
C MET A 457 -27.35 -0.94 -5.83
N VAL A 458 -27.50 -0.61 -4.56
CA VAL A 458 -28.72 -0.86 -3.79
C VAL A 458 -29.36 0.41 -3.23
N GLY A 459 -28.62 1.54 -3.23
CA GLY A 459 -29.02 2.79 -2.57
C GLY A 459 -28.88 2.73 -1.04
N GLN A 460 -29.27 3.81 -0.37
CA GLN A 460 -29.13 3.93 1.08
C GLN A 460 -30.11 2.99 1.81
N LYS A 461 -29.57 2.08 2.62
CA LYS A 461 -30.34 1.30 3.60
C LYS A 461 -30.29 2.02 4.95
N LEU A 462 -31.46 2.24 5.53
CA LEU A 462 -31.58 2.62 6.93
C LEU A 462 -31.38 1.35 7.77
N ALA A 463 -30.22 1.20 8.35
CA ALA A 463 -29.87 0.03 9.15
C ALA A 463 -29.94 0.35 10.65
N ASP A 464 -30.34 -0.66 11.43
CA ASP A 464 -30.20 -0.66 12.86
C ASP A 464 -28.92 -1.46 13.20
N TYR A 465 -28.05 -0.91 14.03
CA TYR A 465 -26.76 -1.50 14.37
C TYR A 465 -26.92 -2.50 15.52
N ASP A 466 -26.67 -3.77 15.25
CA ASP A 466 -26.60 -4.82 16.27
C ASP A 466 -25.20 -4.86 16.86
N PHE A 467 -25.05 -4.38 18.11
CA PHE A 467 -23.79 -4.32 18.80
C PHE A 467 -23.46 -5.60 19.62
N TYR A 468 -24.23 -6.68 19.40
CA TYR A 468 -23.92 -7.97 20.03
C TYR A 468 -22.64 -8.58 19.44
N ALA A 469 -21.80 -9.09 20.31
CA ALA A 469 -20.69 -9.99 19.98
C ALA A 469 -20.43 -10.94 21.16
N SER A 470 -19.95 -12.15 20.88
CA SER A 470 -19.62 -13.15 21.91
C SER A 470 -18.36 -12.80 22.74
N ALA A 471 -17.59 -11.82 22.32
CA ALA A 471 -16.45 -11.26 23.02
C ALA A 471 -16.39 -9.76 22.79
N LEU A 472 -15.79 -9.04 23.76
CA LEU A 472 -15.60 -7.59 23.64
C LEU A 472 -14.72 -7.28 22.43
N GLN A 473 -15.18 -6.39 21.56
CA GLN A 473 -14.44 -5.90 20.39
C GLN A 473 -14.87 -4.47 20.06
N VAL A 474 -14.00 -3.73 19.40
CA VAL A 474 -14.26 -2.36 18.96
C VAL A 474 -14.17 -2.31 17.45
N LYS A 475 -15.19 -1.70 16.79
CA LYS A 475 -15.26 -1.60 15.33
C LYS A 475 -15.58 -0.19 14.89
N GLU A 476 -14.99 0.21 13.77
CA GLU A 476 -15.36 1.42 13.06
C GLU A 476 -16.56 1.16 12.14
N ASN A 477 -17.53 2.06 12.21
CA ASN A 477 -18.72 2.03 11.36
C ASN A 477 -18.77 3.34 10.58
N TYR A 478 -18.61 3.27 9.27
CA TYR A 478 -18.78 4.41 8.38
C TYR A 478 -20.27 4.59 8.08
N LEU A 479 -20.84 5.77 8.41
CA LEU A 479 -22.27 6.05 8.29
C LEU A 479 -22.64 6.87 7.05
N GLY A 480 -21.66 7.21 6.23
CA GLY A 480 -21.84 8.07 5.06
C GLY A 480 -21.16 9.43 5.22
N SER A 481 -21.30 10.26 4.17
CA SER A 481 -20.75 11.62 4.14
C SER A 481 -21.85 12.66 4.34
N PHE A 482 -21.58 13.62 5.22
CA PHE A 482 -22.55 14.67 5.57
C PHE A 482 -21.88 16.04 5.45
N ARG A 483 -22.69 17.05 5.10
CA ARG A 483 -22.23 18.45 5.14
C ARG A 483 -22.42 18.97 6.56
N PHE A 484 -21.32 19.26 7.21
CA PHE A 484 -21.30 19.87 8.53
C PHE A 484 -21.17 21.40 8.41
N THR A 485 -21.87 22.12 9.29
CA THR A 485 -21.70 23.57 9.48
C THR A 485 -20.91 23.84 10.75
N PRO A 486 -20.26 25.00 10.89
CA PRO A 486 -19.64 25.36 12.17
C PRO A 486 -20.67 25.41 13.29
N GLY A 487 -20.34 24.82 14.43
CA GLY A 487 -21.23 24.80 15.60
C GLY A 487 -21.38 23.41 16.21
N LYS A 488 -22.45 23.24 16.99
CA LYS A 488 -22.79 22.01 17.67
C LYS A 488 -23.63 21.10 16.79
N HIS A 489 -23.30 19.83 16.80
CA HIS A 489 -24.04 18.75 16.17
C HIS A 489 -24.45 17.72 17.20
N THR A 490 -25.58 17.08 17.00
CA THR A 490 -26.17 16.13 17.95
C THR A 490 -26.11 14.73 17.39
N LEU A 491 -25.49 13.81 18.14
CA LEU A 491 -25.53 12.37 17.90
C LEU A 491 -26.50 11.74 18.90
N ARG A 492 -27.56 11.08 18.38
CA ARG A 492 -28.56 10.41 19.20
C ARG A 492 -28.64 8.94 18.83
N LEU A 493 -28.60 8.08 19.84
CA LEU A 493 -28.71 6.63 19.71
C LEU A 493 -30.01 6.20 20.40
N VAL A 494 -30.88 5.52 19.65
CA VAL A 494 -32.17 5.01 20.13
C VAL A 494 -32.14 3.49 20.06
N CYS A 495 -32.31 2.82 21.19
CA CYS A 495 -32.42 1.37 21.21
C CYS A 495 -33.72 0.93 20.55
N VAL A 496 -33.62 0.03 19.59
CA VAL A 496 -34.76 -0.54 18.86
C VAL A 496 -34.97 -2.01 19.19
N GLY A 497 -34.11 -2.59 20.03
CA GLY A 497 -34.20 -3.97 20.44
C GLY A 497 -32.89 -4.54 20.97
N ARG A 498 -32.79 -5.86 20.95
CA ARG A 498 -31.56 -6.58 21.27
C ARG A 498 -31.47 -7.86 20.44
N ASN A 499 -30.25 -8.30 20.19
CA ASN A 499 -29.99 -9.63 19.65
C ASN A 499 -30.57 -10.70 20.60
N PRO A 500 -31.18 -11.79 20.09
CA PRO A 500 -31.67 -12.89 20.92
C PRO A 500 -30.62 -13.49 21.87
N LEU A 501 -29.34 -13.42 21.51
CA LEU A 501 -28.22 -13.90 22.31
C LEU A 501 -27.70 -12.86 23.30
N SER A 502 -28.11 -11.59 23.17
CA SER A 502 -27.61 -10.53 24.05
C SER A 502 -28.23 -10.59 25.44
N LYS A 503 -27.41 -10.34 26.47
CA LYS A 503 -27.79 -10.28 27.88
C LYS A 503 -28.36 -8.92 28.32
N GLY A 504 -28.23 -7.88 27.47
CA GLY A 504 -28.61 -6.51 27.82
C GLY A 504 -28.90 -5.62 26.61
N ARG A 505 -28.89 -4.30 26.87
CA ARG A 505 -29.05 -3.23 25.86
C ARG A 505 -27.97 -2.15 26.02
N THR A 506 -26.81 -2.52 26.55
CA THR A 506 -25.67 -1.61 26.68
C THR A 506 -25.30 -0.99 25.32
N VAL A 507 -24.82 0.23 25.33
CA VAL A 507 -24.16 0.85 24.18
C VAL A 507 -22.87 1.51 24.64
N GLY A 508 -21.81 1.38 23.82
CA GLY A 508 -20.50 1.97 24.06
C GLY A 508 -19.98 2.70 22.82
N LEU A 509 -19.70 4.00 22.96
CA LEU A 509 -19.10 4.81 21.91
C LEU A 509 -17.70 5.23 22.33
N ASP A 510 -16.72 4.73 21.59
CA ASP A 510 -15.31 5.06 21.80
C ASP A 510 -14.97 6.45 21.25
N SER A 511 -15.31 6.70 20.01
CA SER A 511 -15.01 7.98 19.37
C SER A 511 -15.95 8.30 18.19
N VAL A 512 -16.08 9.59 17.90
CA VAL A 512 -16.62 10.13 16.64
C VAL A 512 -15.44 10.59 15.79
N ARG A 513 -15.33 10.08 14.55
CA ARG A 513 -14.34 10.54 13.59
C ARG A 513 -15.02 11.24 12.44
N LEU A 514 -14.52 12.42 12.12
CA LEU A 514 -14.96 13.21 10.98
C LEU A 514 -13.83 13.25 9.97
N ARG A 515 -13.95 12.43 8.91
CA ARG A 515 -12.93 12.30 7.86
C ARG A 515 -13.17 13.33 6.77
N GLU A 516 -12.14 14.09 6.44
CA GLU A 516 -12.21 15.05 5.34
C GLU A 516 -12.53 14.33 4.03
N ARG A 517 -13.50 14.88 3.31
CA ARG A 517 -13.88 14.46 1.97
C ARG A 517 -13.70 15.60 1.00
N TRP A 518 -13.48 15.32 -0.26
CA TRP A 518 -13.47 16.29 -1.33
C TRP A 518 -14.83 17.04 -1.42
N ASP A 519 -14.79 18.36 -1.53
CA ASP A 519 -16.00 19.22 -1.47
C ASP A 519 -16.24 19.99 -2.79
N LYS A 520 -15.75 19.51 -3.92
CA LYS A 520 -16.00 20.12 -5.22
C LYS A 520 -16.80 19.19 -6.12
N LYS A 521 -17.75 19.78 -6.86
CA LYS A 521 -18.49 19.04 -7.87
C LYS A 521 -17.66 18.79 -9.11
N ARG A 522 -17.72 17.59 -9.63
CA ARG A 522 -16.98 17.10 -10.79
C ARG A 522 -17.90 16.85 -11.97
N LYS A 523 -17.38 17.05 -13.17
CA LYS A 523 -18.12 16.76 -14.41
C LYS A 523 -17.76 15.35 -14.86
N PRO A 524 -18.76 14.50 -15.22
CA PRO A 524 -18.50 13.23 -15.85
C PRO A 524 -17.68 13.36 -17.12
N LEU A 525 -16.84 12.37 -17.43
CA LEU A 525 -16.00 12.33 -18.62
C LEU A 525 -16.76 11.93 -19.89
N LEU A 526 -17.92 11.27 -19.74
CA LEU A 526 -18.80 10.79 -20.83
C LEU A 526 -20.06 11.64 -21.00
#